data_3a19d3e209be60b0731546370558d1ba
#
_entry.id   3a19d3e209be60b0731546370558d1ba
#
_cell.length_a   1.000
_cell.length_b   1.000
_cell.length_c   1.000
_cell.angle_alpha   90.00
_cell.angle_beta   90.00
_cell.angle_gamma   90.00
#
_symmetry.space_group_name_H-M   'P 1'
#
loop_
_entity.id
_entity.type
_entity.pdbx_description
1 polymer ?
#
loop_
_entity_poly.entity_id
_entity_poly.type
_entity_poly.pdbx_seq_one_letter_code
_entity_poly.pdbx_strand_id
1 'polypeptide(L)'
;EKDKFRLTKEKLLEKITPKTKVLILPFPNNPTGSIMEPEDLAEIAKICIEKDLFVISDEIYSELTYKGQHCTIAAFPGMKERTVLINGFSKSYAMTGWRLGYACAPELILKQMLKIHQFAIMCAPTTSQYAAVEALKNGDKDVAEMRSAYDQRRRYLVKALRDMGFDCYEPQGAFYVFPSIKKFGM
;
A
#
# COMPACT_ATOMS: atom_id res chain seq x y z
N GLU A 1 -3.89 -17.12 4.98
CA GLU A 1 -2.91 -17.81 4.09
C GLU A 1 -3.58 -18.33 2.80
N LYS A 2 -4.77 -18.96 2.87
CA LYS A 2 -5.46 -19.53 1.69
C LYS A 2 -5.63 -18.52 0.55
N ASP A 3 -5.95 -17.27 0.86
CA ASP A 3 -6.14 -16.19 -0.11
C ASP A 3 -4.90 -15.32 -0.27
N LYS A 4 -3.72 -15.83 0.07
CA LYS A 4 -2.44 -15.11 -0.02
C LYS A 4 -2.47 -13.76 0.72
N PHE A 5 -3.21 -13.69 1.82
CA PHE A 5 -3.45 -12.47 2.63
C PHE A 5 -4.12 -11.31 1.87
N ARG A 6 -4.80 -11.59 0.76
CA ARG A 6 -5.59 -10.60 0.01
C ARG A 6 -6.97 -10.39 0.62
N LEU A 7 -7.54 -9.23 0.41
CA LEU A 7 -8.95 -8.97 0.70
C LEU A 7 -9.79 -9.52 -0.45
N THR A 8 -10.65 -10.51 -0.15
CA THR A 8 -11.61 -11.02 -1.12
C THR A 8 -12.98 -10.36 -0.95
N LYS A 9 -13.79 -10.40 -1.99
CA LYS A 9 -15.17 -9.92 -2.03
C LYS A 9 -15.99 -10.48 -0.87
N GLU A 10 -15.91 -11.78 -0.65
CA GLU A 10 -16.68 -12.50 0.37
C GLU A 10 -16.32 -11.98 1.77
N LYS A 11 -15.02 -11.88 2.05
CA LYS A 11 -14.52 -11.36 3.34
C LYS A 11 -14.91 -9.91 3.59
N LEU A 12 -14.92 -9.09 2.55
CA LEU A 12 -15.37 -7.71 2.67
C LEU A 12 -16.86 -7.67 3.00
N LEU A 13 -17.69 -8.40 2.25
CA LEU A 13 -19.14 -8.45 2.47
C LEU A 13 -19.54 -8.98 3.85
N GLU A 14 -18.80 -9.96 4.39
CA GLU A 14 -19.01 -10.46 5.77
C GLU A 14 -18.83 -9.39 6.85
N LYS A 15 -18.03 -8.36 6.59
CA LYS A 15 -17.67 -7.32 7.58
C LYS A 15 -18.43 -6.02 7.41
N ILE A 16 -19.03 -5.80 6.25
CA ILE A 16 -19.83 -4.60 6.01
C ILE A 16 -21.12 -4.64 6.82
N THR A 17 -21.43 -3.55 7.49
CA THR A 17 -22.69 -3.31 8.20
C THR A 17 -23.29 -1.97 7.74
N PRO A 18 -24.56 -1.66 8.09
CA PRO A 18 -25.14 -0.33 7.80
C PRO A 18 -24.35 0.85 8.42
N LYS A 19 -23.46 0.59 9.37
CA LYS A 19 -22.61 1.61 10.00
C LYS A 19 -21.28 1.78 9.28
N THR A 20 -20.90 0.88 8.38
CA THR A 20 -19.63 0.94 7.65
C THR A 20 -19.64 2.13 6.69
N LYS A 21 -18.64 3.00 6.77
CA LYS A 21 -18.51 4.21 5.93
C LYS A 21 -17.19 4.25 5.17
N VAL A 22 -16.16 3.62 5.70
CA VAL A 22 -14.80 3.69 5.14
C VAL A 22 -14.17 2.30 5.11
N LEU A 23 -13.54 1.97 4.01
CA LEU A 23 -12.63 0.84 3.86
C LEU A 23 -11.20 1.38 3.89
N ILE A 24 -10.33 0.82 4.74
CA ILE A 24 -8.89 1.06 4.71
C ILE A 24 -8.23 -0.09 3.96
N LEU A 25 -7.50 0.24 2.88
CA LEU A 25 -6.90 -0.73 1.97
C LEU A 25 -5.39 -0.50 1.88
N PRO A 26 -4.58 -1.12 2.77
CA PRO A 26 -3.14 -0.92 2.83
C PRO A 26 -2.40 -2.00 2.00
N PHE A 27 -2.22 -1.74 0.69
CA PHE A 27 -1.52 -2.65 -0.22
C PHE A 27 -0.55 -1.90 -1.14
N PRO A 28 0.67 -2.46 -1.41
CA PRO A 28 1.24 -3.71 -0.86
C PRO A 28 1.31 -3.70 0.67
N ASN A 29 1.02 -4.85 1.28
CA ASN A 29 0.69 -4.93 2.70
C ASN A 29 1.92 -5.12 3.61
N ASN A 30 1.94 -4.39 4.70
CA ASN A 30 2.79 -4.64 5.87
C ASN A 30 1.92 -5.36 6.93
N PRO A 31 2.25 -6.58 7.40
CA PRO A 31 3.57 -7.25 7.30
C PRO A 31 3.65 -8.38 6.26
N THR A 32 2.60 -8.66 5.50
CA THR A 32 2.51 -9.90 4.72
C THR A 32 3.22 -9.86 3.38
N GLY A 33 3.49 -8.66 2.85
CA GLY A 33 4.01 -8.48 1.49
C GLY A 33 3.01 -8.86 0.39
N SER A 34 1.73 -9.01 0.74
CA SER A 34 0.66 -9.27 -0.22
C SER A 34 0.37 -8.02 -1.06
N ILE A 35 -0.02 -8.24 -2.31
CA ILE A 35 -0.59 -7.23 -3.21
C ILE A 35 -2.03 -7.58 -3.52
N MET A 36 -2.77 -6.62 -4.05
CA MET A 36 -4.09 -6.87 -4.66
C MET A 36 -3.92 -7.00 -6.17
N GLU A 37 -4.56 -7.99 -6.76
CA GLU A 37 -4.62 -8.12 -8.21
C GLU A 37 -5.73 -7.20 -8.78
N PRO A 38 -5.63 -6.75 -10.03
CA PRO A 38 -6.63 -5.88 -10.63
C PRO A 38 -8.06 -6.45 -10.58
N GLU A 39 -8.21 -7.76 -10.73
CA GLU A 39 -9.51 -8.45 -10.68
C GLU A 39 -10.13 -8.37 -9.28
N ASP A 40 -9.34 -8.57 -8.23
CA ASP A 40 -9.79 -8.44 -6.85
C ASP A 40 -10.24 -6.98 -6.58
N LEU A 41 -9.42 -6.00 -7.02
CA LEU A 41 -9.74 -4.58 -6.87
C LEU A 41 -11.01 -4.17 -7.62
N ALA A 42 -11.25 -4.72 -8.81
CA ALA A 42 -12.47 -4.47 -9.56
C ALA A 42 -13.74 -4.91 -8.80
N GLU A 43 -13.70 -6.07 -8.14
CA GLU A 43 -14.82 -6.54 -7.32
C GLU A 43 -14.99 -5.71 -6.04
N ILE A 44 -13.89 -5.33 -5.40
CA ILE A 44 -13.93 -4.43 -4.23
C ILE A 44 -14.49 -3.05 -4.61
N ALA A 45 -14.09 -2.50 -5.75
CA ALA A 45 -14.59 -1.22 -6.26
C ALA A 45 -16.11 -1.23 -6.46
N LYS A 46 -16.66 -2.29 -7.09
CA LYS A 46 -18.11 -2.46 -7.24
C LYS A 46 -18.84 -2.41 -5.89
N ILE A 47 -18.33 -3.15 -4.90
CA ILE A 47 -18.92 -3.16 -3.55
C ILE A 47 -18.85 -1.77 -2.91
N CYS A 48 -17.73 -1.08 -3.03
CA CYS A 48 -17.59 0.26 -2.47
C CYS A 48 -18.58 1.25 -3.08
N ILE A 49 -18.87 1.14 -4.39
CA ILE A 49 -19.87 1.95 -5.07
C ILE A 49 -21.27 1.58 -4.60
N GLU A 50 -21.63 0.30 -4.62
CA GLU A 50 -22.96 -0.21 -4.22
C GLU A 50 -23.31 0.12 -2.77
N LYS A 51 -22.33 0.10 -1.87
CA LYS A 51 -22.51 0.35 -0.43
C LYS A 51 -22.19 1.77 -0.01
N ASP A 52 -21.89 2.65 -0.98
CA ASP A 52 -21.49 4.05 -0.76
C ASP A 52 -20.35 4.20 0.27
N LEU A 53 -19.29 3.42 0.09
CA LEU A 53 -18.12 3.46 0.95
C LEU A 53 -17.06 4.39 0.38
N PHE A 54 -16.41 5.15 1.26
CA PHE A 54 -15.12 5.78 0.96
C PHE A 54 -13.98 4.79 1.15
N VAL A 55 -12.89 5.01 0.42
CA VAL A 55 -11.69 4.18 0.53
C VAL A 55 -10.49 5.04 0.93
N ILE A 56 -9.73 4.60 1.93
CA ILE A 56 -8.39 5.10 2.22
C ILE A 56 -7.43 4.05 1.68
N SER A 57 -6.77 4.34 0.56
CA SER A 57 -5.80 3.46 -0.07
C SER A 57 -4.40 3.87 0.34
N ASP A 58 -3.78 3.10 1.24
CA ASP A 58 -2.38 3.31 1.64
C ASP A 58 -1.46 2.54 0.69
N GLU A 59 -0.85 3.29 -0.22
CA GLU A 59 -0.03 2.77 -1.31
C GLU A 59 1.47 3.09 -1.12
N ILE A 60 1.90 3.28 0.13
CA ILE A 60 3.29 3.66 0.47
C ILE A 60 4.35 2.69 -0.09
N TYR A 61 3.97 1.45 -0.41
CA TYR A 61 4.83 0.43 -0.99
C TYR A 61 4.57 0.18 -2.48
N SER A 62 3.83 1.02 -3.20
CA SER A 62 3.47 0.81 -4.61
C SER A 62 4.67 0.49 -5.50
N GLU A 63 5.75 1.27 -5.39
CA GLU A 63 6.98 1.09 -6.18
C GLU A 63 7.77 -0.18 -5.80
N LEU A 64 7.49 -0.76 -4.65
CA LEU A 64 8.08 -2.02 -4.19
C LEU A 64 7.16 -3.21 -4.51
N THR A 65 6.57 -3.22 -5.68
CA THR A 65 5.84 -4.36 -6.26
C THR A 65 6.79 -5.16 -7.14
N TYR A 66 6.98 -6.45 -6.83
CA TYR A 66 7.97 -7.32 -7.48
C TYR A 66 7.38 -8.16 -8.62
N LYS A 67 6.08 -8.33 -8.65
CA LYS A 67 5.36 -9.08 -9.68
C LYS A 67 4.32 -8.19 -10.35
N GLY A 68 4.47 -7.98 -11.65
CA GLY A 68 3.57 -7.10 -12.40
C GLY A 68 3.80 -5.62 -12.08
N GLN A 69 2.71 -4.87 -12.13
CA GLN A 69 2.66 -3.46 -11.80
C GLN A 69 1.64 -3.22 -10.69
N HIS A 70 1.90 -2.24 -9.84
CA HIS A 70 0.93 -1.81 -8.84
C HIS A 70 -0.34 -1.29 -9.53
N CYS A 71 -1.49 -1.70 -9.01
CA CYS A 71 -2.80 -1.22 -9.45
C CYS A 71 -3.46 -0.48 -8.29
N THR A 72 -3.85 0.77 -8.52
CA THR A 72 -4.59 1.56 -7.54
C THR A 72 -6.10 1.40 -7.72
N ILE A 73 -6.82 1.27 -6.62
CA ILE A 73 -8.29 1.22 -6.66
C ILE A 73 -8.90 2.53 -7.19
N ALA A 74 -8.18 3.65 -7.04
CA ALA A 74 -8.63 4.96 -7.53
C ALA A 74 -8.73 5.04 -9.07
N ALA A 75 -8.10 4.11 -9.82
CA ALA A 75 -8.16 4.07 -11.27
C ALA A 75 -9.44 3.43 -11.81
N PHE A 76 -10.21 2.73 -10.98
CA PHE A 76 -11.47 2.12 -11.42
C PHE A 76 -12.59 3.16 -11.55
N PRO A 77 -13.51 2.99 -12.53
CA PRO A 77 -14.64 3.91 -12.71
C PRO A 77 -15.44 4.11 -11.42
N GLY A 78 -15.74 5.36 -11.06
CA GLY A 78 -16.49 5.73 -9.86
C GLY A 78 -15.71 5.66 -8.55
N MET A 79 -14.41 5.33 -8.59
CA MET A 79 -13.58 5.25 -7.39
C MET A 79 -12.79 6.52 -7.10
N LYS A 80 -12.44 7.32 -8.11
CA LYS A 80 -11.70 8.57 -7.94
C LYS A 80 -12.41 9.54 -6.99
N GLU A 81 -13.73 9.59 -7.05
CA GLU A 81 -14.58 10.49 -6.28
C GLU A 81 -14.78 10.06 -4.83
N ARG A 82 -14.32 8.87 -4.47
CA ARG A 82 -14.48 8.27 -3.14
C ARG A 82 -13.20 7.69 -2.54
N THR A 83 -12.05 7.92 -3.18
CA THR A 83 -10.76 7.40 -2.69
C THR A 83 -9.87 8.52 -2.18
N VAL A 84 -9.29 8.31 -1.00
CA VAL A 84 -8.14 9.03 -0.48
C VAL A 84 -6.92 8.12 -0.67
N LEU A 85 -6.12 8.40 -1.68
CA LEU A 85 -4.85 7.73 -1.92
C LEU A 85 -3.77 8.37 -1.06
N ILE A 86 -3.07 7.57 -0.29
CA ILE A 86 -1.94 7.98 0.55
C ILE A 86 -0.68 7.32 0.02
N ASN A 87 0.36 8.13 -0.21
CA ASN A 87 1.67 7.65 -0.62
C ASN A 87 2.76 8.59 -0.09
N GLY A 88 4.02 8.32 -0.40
CA GLY A 88 5.13 9.15 0.07
C GLY A 88 6.49 8.64 -0.35
N PHE A 89 7.50 9.33 0.14
CA PHE A 89 8.89 9.15 -0.30
C PHE A 89 9.69 8.22 0.61
N SER A 90 9.14 7.87 1.77
CA SER A 90 9.84 7.11 2.82
C SER A 90 10.39 5.77 2.36
N LYS A 91 9.66 5.07 1.48
CA LYS A 91 9.97 3.71 1.07
C LYS A 91 10.57 3.66 -0.32
N SER A 92 9.87 4.19 -1.31
CA SER A 92 10.28 4.20 -2.71
C SER A 92 11.59 4.91 -2.96
N TYR A 93 11.83 6.01 -2.26
CA TYR A 93 13.01 6.86 -2.40
C TYR A 93 13.97 6.79 -1.21
N ALA A 94 13.81 5.80 -0.31
CA ALA A 94 14.62 5.65 0.92
C ALA A 94 14.67 6.93 1.79
N MET A 95 13.62 7.76 1.74
CA MET A 95 13.56 9.07 2.41
C MET A 95 12.81 9.02 3.75
N THR A 96 12.97 7.95 4.52
CA THR A 96 12.24 7.76 5.80
C THR A 96 12.51 8.91 6.79
N GLY A 97 13.75 9.37 6.89
CA GLY A 97 14.17 10.47 7.78
C GLY A 97 13.68 11.85 7.32
N TRP A 98 13.31 12.03 6.09
CA TRP A 98 12.84 13.30 5.51
C TRP A 98 11.40 13.66 5.88
N ARG A 99 10.65 12.72 6.44
CA ARG A 99 9.28 12.91 6.98
C ARG A 99 8.32 13.54 5.98
N LEU A 100 8.23 13.01 4.76
CA LEU A 100 7.38 13.54 3.70
C LEU A 100 6.51 12.46 3.06
N GLY A 101 5.25 12.76 2.92
CA GLY A 101 4.26 12.00 2.17
C GLY A 101 3.24 12.94 1.52
N TYR A 102 2.31 12.37 0.77
CA TYR A 102 1.25 13.11 0.12
C TYR A 102 -0.05 12.31 0.10
N ALA A 103 -1.15 13.02 -0.05
CA ALA A 103 -2.47 12.45 -0.28
C ALA A 103 -3.10 13.04 -1.54
N CYS A 104 -3.75 12.18 -2.32
CA CYS A 104 -4.58 12.56 -3.46
C CYS A 104 -6.02 12.16 -3.16
N ALA A 105 -6.95 13.10 -3.16
CA ALA A 105 -8.33 12.85 -2.83
C ALA A 105 -9.26 13.88 -3.46
N PRO A 106 -10.59 13.67 -3.46
CA PRO A 106 -11.56 14.69 -3.85
C PRO A 106 -11.35 15.99 -3.07
N GLU A 107 -11.54 17.11 -3.76
CA GLU A 107 -11.29 18.46 -3.22
C GLU A 107 -11.99 18.72 -1.88
N LEU A 108 -13.25 18.27 -1.75
CA LEU A 108 -14.01 18.44 -0.52
C LEU A 108 -13.35 17.77 0.68
N ILE A 109 -12.77 16.58 0.48
CA ILE A 109 -12.03 15.84 1.53
C ILE A 109 -10.71 16.55 1.80
N LEU A 110 -9.94 16.88 0.76
CA LEU A 110 -8.64 17.57 0.91
C LEU A 110 -8.76 18.89 1.66
N LYS A 111 -9.82 19.67 1.43
CA LYS A 111 -10.07 20.91 2.16
C LYS A 111 -10.21 20.68 3.68
N GLN A 112 -10.85 19.58 4.09
CA GLN A 112 -10.99 19.27 5.52
C GLN A 112 -9.68 18.71 6.10
N MET A 113 -9.00 17.84 5.35
CA MET A 113 -7.67 17.34 5.75
C MET A 113 -6.68 18.49 5.94
N LEU A 114 -6.68 19.47 5.02
CA LEU A 114 -5.79 20.63 5.08
C LEU A 114 -6.04 21.47 6.36
N LYS A 115 -7.30 21.68 6.77
CA LYS A 115 -7.62 22.39 8.02
C LYS A 115 -6.96 21.71 9.22
N ILE A 116 -7.12 20.38 9.33
CA ILE A 116 -6.51 19.61 10.43
C ILE A 116 -4.99 19.68 10.36
N HIS A 117 -4.43 19.50 9.16
CA HIS A 117 -2.99 19.51 8.93
C HIS A 117 -2.34 20.84 9.31
N GLN A 118 -2.96 21.97 8.95
CA GLN A 118 -2.47 23.30 9.30
C GLN A 118 -2.41 23.53 10.81
N PHE A 119 -3.37 23.03 11.57
CA PHE A 119 -3.35 23.15 13.03
C PHE A 119 -2.39 22.15 13.71
N ALA A 120 -2.21 20.95 13.12
CA ALA A 120 -1.39 19.90 13.71
C ALA A 120 0.11 20.10 13.45
N ILE A 121 0.50 20.47 12.23
CA ILE A 121 1.91 20.47 11.79
C ILE A 121 2.27 21.73 10.99
N MET A 122 1.28 22.44 10.46
CA MET A 122 1.40 23.60 9.59
C MET A 122 1.83 23.20 8.16
N CYS A 123 3.03 22.66 7.97
CA CYS A 123 3.51 22.14 6.67
C CYS A 123 4.63 21.11 6.86
N ALA A 124 4.88 20.32 5.83
CA ALA A 124 6.06 19.46 5.78
C ALA A 124 7.34 20.31 5.70
N PRO A 125 8.51 19.82 6.17
CA PRO A 125 9.76 20.55 6.09
C PRO A 125 10.08 21.00 4.66
N THR A 126 10.40 22.26 4.47
CA THR A 126 10.66 22.85 3.14
C THR A 126 11.80 22.14 2.40
N THR A 127 12.88 21.80 3.10
CA THR A 127 14.00 21.04 2.53
C THR A 127 13.54 19.68 2.00
N SER A 128 12.64 19.00 2.69
CA SER A 128 12.08 17.73 2.24
C SER A 128 11.22 17.89 0.99
N GLN A 129 10.48 18.99 0.89
CA GLN A 129 9.67 19.27 -0.31
C GLN A 129 10.56 19.49 -1.55
N TYR A 130 11.65 20.23 -1.44
CA TYR A 130 12.62 20.39 -2.55
C TYR A 130 13.30 19.07 -2.91
N ALA A 131 13.69 18.26 -1.92
CA ALA A 131 14.25 16.94 -2.16
C ALA A 131 13.26 16.00 -2.86
N ALA A 132 11.97 16.09 -2.53
CA ALA A 132 10.93 15.32 -3.21
C ALA A 132 10.72 15.73 -4.67
N VAL A 133 10.83 17.02 -4.98
CA VAL A 133 10.77 17.49 -6.36
C VAL A 133 11.92 16.88 -7.19
N GLU A 134 13.13 16.84 -6.62
CA GLU A 134 14.28 16.21 -7.28
C GLU A 134 14.07 14.68 -7.42
N ALA A 135 13.62 14.02 -6.37
CA ALA A 135 13.32 12.59 -6.38
C ALA A 135 12.32 12.22 -7.49
N LEU A 136 11.23 12.98 -7.63
CA LEU A 136 10.22 12.75 -8.66
C LEU A 136 10.71 13.04 -10.09
N LYS A 137 11.66 13.96 -10.25
CA LYS A 137 12.20 14.32 -11.58
C LYS A 137 13.28 13.35 -12.05
N ASN A 138 14.11 12.87 -11.17
CA ASN A 138 15.36 12.21 -11.53
C ASN A 138 15.60 10.87 -10.80
N GLY A 139 14.74 10.47 -9.86
CA GLY A 139 14.96 9.32 -8.98
C GLY A 139 14.49 7.96 -9.50
N ASP A 140 13.88 7.86 -10.69
CA ASP A 140 13.29 6.61 -11.20
C ASP A 140 14.32 5.48 -11.32
N LYS A 141 15.54 5.80 -11.73
CA LYS A 141 16.64 4.82 -11.83
C LYS A 141 17.00 4.27 -10.45
N ASP A 142 17.13 5.14 -9.46
CA ASP A 142 17.47 4.72 -8.08
C ASP A 142 16.36 3.85 -7.48
N VAL A 143 15.10 4.20 -7.73
CA VAL A 143 13.93 3.39 -7.31
C VAL A 143 13.99 2.00 -7.94
N ALA A 144 14.30 1.91 -9.25
CA ALA A 144 14.39 0.63 -9.95
C ALA A 144 15.56 -0.24 -9.41
N GLU A 145 16.71 0.37 -9.14
CA GLU A 145 17.88 -0.32 -8.56
C GLU A 145 17.56 -0.84 -7.14
N MET A 146 16.98 0.00 -6.28
CA MET A 146 16.56 -0.40 -4.94
C MET A 146 15.52 -1.52 -4.97
N ARG A 147 14.51 -1.43 -5.84
CA ARG A 147 13.50 -2.49 -6.03
C ARG A 147 14.17 -3.81 -6.42
N SER A 148 15.11 -3.78 -7.36
CA SER A 148 15.85 -4.98 -7.77
C SER A 148 16.65 -5.59 -6.62
N ALA A 149 17.33 -4.76 -5.82
CA ALA A 149 18.08 -5.21 -4.66
C ALA A 149 17.16 -5.83 -3.58
N TYR A 150 15.99 -5.23 -3.34
CA TYR A 150 14.99 -5.80 -2.42
C TYR A 150 14.41 -7.12 -2.94
N ASP A 151 14.18 -7.26 -4.23
CA ASP A 151 13.70 -8.52 -4.82
C ASP A 151 14.72 -9.65 -4.66
N GLN A 152 16.02 -9.37 -4.84
CA GLN A 152 17.09 -10.34 -4.59
C GLN A 152 17.11 -10.78 -3.13
N ARG A 153 17.05 -9.84 -2.18
CA ARG A 153 17.00 -10.12 -0.73
C ARG A 153 15.76 -10.92 -0.35
N ARG A 154 14.60 -10.55 -0.93
CA ARG A 154 13.33 -11.26 -0.74
C ARG A 154 13.46 -12.74 -1.13
N ARG A 155 13.95 -13.01 -2.33
CA ARG A 155 14.13 -14.39 -2.84
C ARG A 155 15.09 -15.19 -1.99
N TYR A 156 16.21 -14.60 -1.59
CA TYR A 156 17.15 -15.23 -0.70
C TYR A 156 16.53 -15.57 0.66
N LEU A 157 15.86 -14.61 1.29
CA LEU A 157 15.29 -14.78 2.62
C LEU A 157 14.16 -15.82 2.62
N VAL A 158 13.26 -15.76 1.63
CA VAL A 158 12.16 -16.74 1.48
C VAL A 158 12.73 -18.16 1.31
N LYS A 159 13.75 -18.31 0.46
CA LYS A 159 14.42 -19.61 0.28
C LYS A 159 15.03 -20.10 1.59
N ALA A 160 15.82 -19.27 2.27
CA ALA A 160 16.46 -19.63 3.52
C ALA A 160 15.46 -20.05 4.61
N LEU A 161 14.35 -19.32 4.75
CA LEU A 161 13.29 -19.69 5.70
C LEU A 161 12.63 -21.02 5.35
N ARG A 162 12.35 -21.28 4.07
CA ARG A 162 11.79 -22.56 3.61
C ARG A 162 12.77 -23.72 3.82
N ASP A 163 14.06 -23.52 3.56
CA ASP A 163 15.11 -24.52 3.82
C ASP A 163 15.22 -24.86 5.32
N MET A 164 14.92 -23.90 6.21
CA MET A 164 14.81 -24.12 7.66
C MET A 164 13.47 -24.76 8.09
N GLY A 165 12.57 -25.05 7.17
CA GLY A 165 11.30 -25.73 7.45
C GLY A 165 10.11 -24.81 7.76
N PHE A 166 10.25 -23.48 7.63
CA PHE A 166 9.11 -22.58 7.78
C PHE A 166 8.16 -22.66 6.58
N ASP A 167 6.85 -22.64 6.85
CA ASP A 167 5.88 -22.30 5.83
C ASP A 167 5.90 -20.79 5.61
N CYS A 168 6.27 -20.39 4.42
CA CYS A 168 6.44 -18.99 4.09
C CYS A 168 5.73 -18.66 2.79
N TYR A 169 4.73 -17.75 2.89
CA TYR A 169 4.15 -17.10 1.73
C TYR A 169 5.25 -16.30 1.01
N GLU A 170 5.26 -16.35 -0.31
CA GLU A 170 6.18 -15.55 -1.11
C GLU A 170 5.61 -14.15 -1.31
N PRO A 171 6.15 -13.12 -0.62
CA PRO A 171 5.64 -11.77 -0.73
C PRO A 171 5.82 -11.23 -2.15
N GLN A 172 4.83 -10.51 -2.64
CA GLN A 172 4.81 -9.95 -3.99
C GLN A 172 5.06 -8.43 -3.99
N GLY A 173 5.08 -7.82 -2.80
CA GLY A 173 5.35 -6.41 -2.60
C GLY A 173 5.92 -6.11 -1.22
N ALA A 174 6.19 -4.83 -0.95
CA ALA A 174 6.85 -4.34 0.27
C ALA A 174 8.23 -4.99 0.51
N PHE A 175 8.77 -4.93 1.71
CA PHE A 175 10.07 -5.55 2.06
C PHE A 175 9.98 -6.41 3.33
N TYR A 176 8.85 -7.08 3.52
CA TYR A 176 8.59 -7.94 4.67
C TYR A 176 8.47 -9.40 4.23
N VAL A 177 8.81 -10.30 5.14
CA VAL A 177 8.55 -11.72 5.03
C VAL A 177 7.78 -12.16 6.27
N PHE A 178 6.70 -12.92 6.10
CA PHE A 178 5.78 -13.29 7.17
C PHE A 178 5.64 -14.82 7.25
N PRO A 179 6.63 -15.53 7.84
CA PRO A 179 6.62 -16.98 7.96
C PRO A 179 5.64 -17.45 9.03
N SER A 180 5.05 -18.62 8.82
CA SER A 180 4.22 -19.29 9.82
C SER A 180 5.08 -20.06 10.81
N ILE A 181 4.82 -19.86 12.10
CA ILE A 181 5.49 -20.57 13.21
C ILE A 181 4.69 -21.77 13.74
N LYS A 182 3.52 -22.06 13.15
CA LYS A 182 2.59 -23.11 13.59
C LYS A 182 3.23 -24.49 13.72
N LYS A 183 4.16 -24.82 12.80
CA LYS A 183 4.86 -26.11 12.83
C LYS A 183 5.77 -26.30 14.04
N PHE A 184 6.13 -25.23 14.72
CA PHE A 184 7.02 -25.24 15.88
C PHE A 184 6.27 -25.22 17.21
N GLY A 185 4.94 -25.31 17.19
CA GLY A 185 4.11 -25.32 18.40
C GLY A 185 4.00 -23.96 19.10
N MET A 186 4.31 -22.88 18.37
CA MET A 186 4.29 -21.50 18.87
C MET A 186 3.11 -20.73 18.29
#